data_98448d3c2bff8bfe885a7139cb59d192
#
_entry.id   98448d3c2bff8bfe885a7139cb59d192
#
_cell.length_a   1.000
_cell.length_b   1.000
_cell.length_c   1.000
_cell.angle_alpha   90.00
_cell.angle_beta   90.00
_cell.angle_gamma   90.00
#
_symmetry.space_group_name_H-M   'P 1'
#
loop_
_entity.id
_entity.type
_entity.pdbx_description
1 polymer ?
#
loop_
_entity_poly.entity_id
_entity_poly.type
_entity_poly.pdbx_seq_one_letter_code
_entity_poly.pdbx_strand_id
1 'polypeptide(L)'
;MSIPNTDLTPVVDLLAERGTGPSRARRPQYRDFLPPCSHACPAGERIQVWLAQVTAGRHREAWETLVQDNPLPAVHGRVCYHPCESACNRETLDSAVSIHAVERVLGELAIREGWPLARVSGERQR
;
A
#
# COMPACT_ATOMS: atom_id res chain seq x y z
N MET A 1 24.38 -18.87 -0.24
CA MET A 1 23.03 -18.63 -0.78
C MET A 1 23.20 -17.81 -2.07
N SER A 2 23.07 -18.47 -3.23
CA SER A 2 23.27 -17.79 -4.53
C SER A 2 22.05 -16.95 -4.83
N ILE A 3 22.21 -15.64 -4.92
CA ILE A 3 21.16 -14.74 -5.39
C ILE A 3 20.95 -15.05 -6.86
N PRO A 4 19.74 -15.43 -7.31
CA PRO A 4 19.51 -15.66 -8.73
C PRO A 4 19.84 -14.39 -9.49
N ASN A 5 20.71 -14.52 -10.49
CA ASN A 5 21.05 -13.40 -11.36
C ASN A 5 19.85 -13.07 -12.24
N THR A 6 19.02 -12.13 -11.76
CA THR A 6 17.89 -11.58 -12.52
C THR A 6 18.32 -10.43 -13.44
N ASP A 7 19.61 -10.17 -13.51
CA ASP A 7 20.19 -9.14 -14.35
C ASP A 7 20.30 -9.64 -15.81
N LEU A 8 19.69 -8.93 -16.74
CA LEU A 8 19.76 -9.20 -18.17
C LEU A 8 21.09 -8.77 -18.81
N THR A 9 21.97 -8.09 -18.04
CA THR A 9 23.30 -7.80 -18.51
C THR A 9 24.17 -9.06 -18.50
N PRO A 10 24.99 -9.30 -19.53
CA PRO A 10 25.89 -10.43 -19.55
C PRO A 10 26.82 -10.38 -18.33
N VAL A 11 27.12 -11.55 -17.78
CA VAL A 11 28.14 -11.65 -16.74
C VAL A 11 29.46 -11.16 -17.32
N VAL A 12 29.93 -10.02 -16.83
CA VAL A 12 31.18 -9.44 -17.26
C VAL A 12 32.28 -9.96 -16.36
N ASP A 13 33.29 -10.59 -16.95
CA ASP A 13 34.51 -10.95 -16.23
C ASP A 13 35.31 -9.67 -15.92
N LEU A 14 35.33 -9.33 -14.62
CA LEU A 14 36.02 -8.14 -14.11
C LEU A 14 37.56 -8.23 -14.27
N LEU A 15 38.10 -9.42 -14.54
CA LEU A 15 39.51 -9.67 -14.70
C LEU A 15 39.90 -9.68 -16.18
N ALA A 16 38.96 -9.60 -17.12
CA ALA A 16 39.25 -9.54 -18.51
C ALA A 16 39.79 -8.16 -18.91
N GLU A 17 41.03 -8.11 -19.32
CA GLU A 17 41.73 -6.88 -19.78
C GLU A 17 41.25 -6.38 -21.15
N ARG A 18 39.98 -6.35 -21.45
CA ARG A 18 39.44 -5.92 -22.73
C ARG A 18 38.56 -4.69 -22.57
N GLY A 19 38.92 -3.63 -23.27
CA GLY A 19 38.12 -2.41 -23.41
C GLY A 19 38.15 -1.52 -22.18
N THR A 20 37.10 -0.75 -22.00
CA THR A 20 36.95 0.23 -20.89
C THR A 20 36.54 -0.41 -19.54
N GLY A 21 36.57 -1.75 -19.44
CA GLY A 21 36.11 -2.51 -18.27
C GLY A 21 34.58 -2.52 -18.10
N PRO A 22 34.07 -3.24 -17.13
CA PRO A 22 32.65 -3.29 -16.89
C PRO A 22 32.14 -1.93 -16.39
N SER A 23 31.30 -1.32 -17.15
CA SER A 23 30.72 -0.02 -16.82
C SER A 23 29.78 -0.08 -15.61
N ARG A 24 29.36 -1.29 -15.23
CA ARG A 24 28.41 -1.47 -14.14
C ARG A 24 28.58 -2.82 -13.44
N ALA A 25 29.00 -2.79 -12.18
CA ALA A 25 29.11 -3.98 -11.32
C ALA A 25 27.78 -4.39 -10.68
N ARG A 26 26.80 -3.48 -10.63
CA ARG A 26 25.48 -3.72 -10.05
C ARG A 26 24.41 -3.04 -10.88
N ARG A 27 23.28 -3.71 -11.03
CA ARG A 27 22.10 -3.15 -11.68
C ARG A 27 21.14 -2.55 -10.66
N PRO A 28 20.62 -1.34 -10.88
CA PRO A 28 19.55 -0.81 -10.05
C PRO A 28 18.34 -1.75 -10.12
N GLN A 29 17.82 -2.16 -8.97
CA GLN A 29 16.54 -2.83 -8.88
C GLN A 29 15.49 -1.81 -8.53
N TYR A 30 14.42 -1.81 -9.30
CA TYR A 30 13.24 -1.06 -8.92
C TYR A 30 12.57 -1.74 -7.73
N ARG A 31 12.29 -0.99 -6.67
CA ARG A 31 11.52 -1.45 -5.53
C ARG A 31 10.34 -0.52 -5.34
N ASP A 32 9.15 -1.09 -5.34
CA ASP A 32 7.97 -0.38 -4.89
C ASP A 32 8.05 -0.20 -3.37
N PHE A 33 8.32 1.02 -2.95
CA PHE A 33 8.21 1.38 -1.55
C PHE A 33 6.77 1.77 -1.28
N LEU A 34 6.15 1.08 -0.33
CA LEU A 34 4.86 1.49 0.19
C LEU A 34 4.97 2.88 0.82
N PRO A 35 3.96 3.75 0.68
CA PRO A 35 3.93 5.00 1.39
C PRO A 35 3.98 4.74 2.90
N PRO A 36 4.58 5.64 3.70
CA PRO A 36 4.78 5.42 5.13
C PRO A 36 3.49 5.06 5.87
N CYS A 37 2.37 5.67 5.50
CA CYS A 37 1.06 5.36 6.08
C CYS A 37 0.63 3.90 5.85
N SER A 38 0.78 3.39 4.63
CA SER A 38 0.45 1.98 4.33
C SER A 38 1.45 1.01 4.98
N HIS A 39 2.73 1.40 5.07
CA HIS A 39 3.74 0.59 5.73
C HIS A 39 3.50 0.49 7.25
N ALA A 40 3.03 1.55 7.87
CA ALA A 40 2.75 1.60 9.31
C ALA A 40 1.42 0.95 9.69
N CYS A 41 0.52 0.72 8.74
CA CYS A 41 -0.77 0.11 9.00
C CYS A 41 -0.63 -1.39 9.32
N PRO A 42 -1.04 -1.87 10.52
CA PRO A 42 -0.95 -3.29 10.86
C PRO A 42 -1.84 -4.19 10.00
N ALA A 43 -2.93 -3.65 9.46
CA ALA A 43 -3.82 -4.35 8.54
C ALA A 43 -3.27 -4.41 7.10
N GLY A 44 -2.21 -3.65 6.80
CA GLY A 44 -1.63 -3.59 5.47
C GLY A 44 -2.52 -2.89 4.44
N GLU A 45 -3.36 -1.95 4.89
CA GLU A 45 -4.28 -1.25 4.01
C GLU A 45 -3.59 -0.49 2.88
N ARG A 46 -4.19 -0.54 1.72
CA ARG A 46 -3.78 0.24 0.54
C ARG A 46 -4.31 1.67 0.61
N ILE A 47 -3.90 2.38 1.67
CA ILE A 47 -4.44 3.69 2.05
C ILE A 47 -4.36 4.69 0.89
N GLN A 48 -3.24 4.74 0.19
CA GLN A 48 -3.04 5.64 -0.93
C GLN A 48 -4.04 5.36 -2.07
N VAL A 49 -4.37 4.09 -2.31
CA VAL A 49 -5.27 3.69 -3.40
C VAL A 49 -6.68 4.15 -3.12
N TRP A 50 -7.24 3.79 -1.94
CA TRP A 50 -8.61 4.18 -1.65
C TRP A 50 -8.76 5.68 -1.37
N LEU A 51 -7.75 6.38 -0.85
CA LEU A 51 -7.76 7.84 -0.75
C LEU A 51 -7.80 8.50 -2.13
N ALA A 52 -7.05 8.00 -3.11
CA ALA A 52 -7.10 8.52 -4.48
C ALA A 52 -8.50 8.31 -5.11
N GLN A 53 -9.14 7.20 -4.83
CA GLN A 53 -10.51 6.93 -5.27
C GLN A 53 -11.51 7.89 -4.62
N VAL A 54 -11.36 8.17 -3.32
CA VAL A 54 -12.18 9.18 -2.61
C VAL A 54 -12.02 10.55 -3.25
N THR A 55 -10.78 10.98 -3.50
CA THR A 55 -10.49 12.27 -4.14
C THR A 55 -11.12 12.36 -5.54
N ALA A 56 -11.21 11.24 -6.25
CA ALA A 56 -11.88 11.16 -7.55
C ALA A 56 -13.42 11.06 -7.45
N GLY A 57 -14.00 11.13 -6.24
CA GLY A 57 -15.45 11.00 -6.02
C GLY A 57 -15.99 9.58 -6.11
N ARG A 58 -15.12 8.57 -6.24
CA ARG A 58 -15.50 7.17 -6.42
C ARG A 58 -15.59 6.45 -5.05
N HIS A 59 -16.50 6.94 -4.19
CA HIS A 59 -16.59 6.51 -2.80
C HIS A 59 -16.88 5.03 -2.63
N ARG A 60 -17.74 4.45 -3.49
CA ARG A 60 -18.06 3.03 -3.44
C ARG A 60 -16.84 2.16 -3.77
N GLU A 61 -16.10 2.50 -4.82
CA GLU A 61 -14.87 1.78 -5.18
C GLU A 61 -13.83 1.90 -4.08
N ALA A 62 -13.71 3.09 -3.47
CA ALA A 62 -12.82 3.32 -2.33
C ALA A 62 -13.16 2.40 -1.16
N TRP A 63 -14.46 2.29 -0.84
CA TRP A 63 -14.93 1.38 0.20
C TRP A 63 -14.68 -0.08 -0.16
N GLU A 64 -14.95 -0.50 -1.40
CA GLU A 64 -14.69 -1.86 -1.87
C GLU A 64 -13.19 -2.21 -1.80
N THR A 65 -12.31 -1.25 -2.04
CA THR A 65 -10.87 -1.41 -1.86
C THR A 65 -10.49 -1.51 -0.39
N LEU A 66 -11.05 -0.65 0.45
CA LEU A 66 -10.77 -0.57 1.88
C LEU A 66 -11.18 -1.85 2.60
N VAL A 67 -12.38 -2.37 2.33
CA VAL A 67 -12.91 -3.55 3.05
C VAL A 67 -12.21 -4.86 2.72
N GLN A 68 -11.36 -4.90 1.71
CA GLN A 68 -10.52 -6.07 1.44
C GLN A 68 -9.50 -6.29 2.56
N ASP A 69 -8.99 -5.21 3.12
CA ASP A 69 -7.96 -5.23 4.15
C ASP A 69 -8.55 -4.92 5.54
N ASN A 70 -9.64 -4.15 5.59
CA ASN A 70 -10.32 -3.70 6.80
C ASN A 70 -11.84 -3.85 6.66
N PRO A 71 -12.44 -4.95 7.15
CA PRO A 71 -13.86 -5.24 6.95
C PRO A 71 -14.81 -4.37 7.79
N LEU A 72 -14.30 -3.63 8.77
CA LEU A 72 -15.10 -2.81 9.71
C LEU A 72 -14.61 -1.35 9.77
N PRO A 73 -14.55 -0.62 8.65
CA PRO A 73 -13.95 0.71 8.62
C PRO A 73 -14.67 1.73 9.50
N ALA A 74 -15.99 1.64 9.64
CA ALA A 74 -16.76 2.50 10.56
C ALA A 74 -16.36 2.34 12.03
N VAL A 75 -15.91 1.14 12.41
CA VAL A 75 -15.44 0.84 13.78
C VAL A 75 -13.97 1.24 13.92
N HIS A 76 -13.12 0.78 13.02
CA HIS A 76 -11.69 1.03 13.08
C HIS A 76 -11.35 2.51 12.97
N GLY A 77 -12.08 3.27 12.16
CA GLY A 77 -11.96 4.72 12.09
C GLY A 77 -12.30 5.47 13.41
N ARG A 78 -12.72 4.73 14.46
CA ARG A 78 -12.96 5.27 15.81
C ARG A 78 -12.01 4.71 16.86
N VAL A 79 -11.65 3.44 16.76
CA VAL A 79 -10.95 2.73 17.86
C VAL A 79 -9.50 2.38 17.55
N CYS A 80 -9.07 2.48 16.31
CA CYS A 80 -7.68 2.26 15.93
C CYS A 80 -6.79 3.35 16.52
N TYR A 81 -5.54 3.03 16.87
CA TYR A 81 -4.53 4.00 17.30
C TYR A 81 -3.94 4.83 16.15
N HIS A 82 -4.29 4.53 14.92
CA HIS A 82 -3.92 5.24 13.69
C HIS A 82 -2.41 5.48 13.50
N PRO A 83 -1.57 4.44 13.58
CA PRO A 83 -0.13 4.59 13.36
C PRO A 83 0.19 5.09 11.95
N CYS A 84 -0.73 4.91 11.00
CA CYS A 84 -0.65 5.46 9.65
C CYS A 84 -0.60 7.00 9.64
N GLU A 85 -1.31 7.66 10.54
CA GLU A 85 -1.30 9.13 10.66
C GLU A 85 -0.01 9.61 11.29
N SER A 86 0.45 8.94 12.34
CA SER A 86 1.75 9.25 12.99
C SER A 86 2.94 9.05 12.05
N ALA A 87 2.81 8.20 11.04
CA ALA A 87 3.83 7.97 10.01
C ALA A 87 3.64 8.85 8.77
N CYS A 88 2.68 9.77 8.77
CA CYS A 88 2.33 10.56 7.60
C CYS A 88 3.42 11.59 7.29
N ASN A 89 3.97 11.57 6.06
CA ASN A 89 4.97 12.54 5.63
C ASN A 89 4.46 14.00 5.64
N ARG A 90 3.16 14.21 5.57
CA ARG A 90 2.59 15.56 5.61
C ARG A 90 2.66 16.19 6.98
N GLU A 91 2.76 15.41 8.04
CA GLU A 91 2.84 15.92 9.41
C GLU A 91 3.99 16.93 9.59
N THR A 92 5.09 16.73 8.87
CA THR A 92 6.25 17.63 8.89
C THR A 92 6.09 18.89 8.05
N LEU A 93 5.07 18.95 7.19
CA LEU A 93 4.83 20.08 6.29
C LEU A 93 3.70 20.99 6.80
N ASP A 94 2.56 20.39 7.11
CA ASP A 94 1.35 21.11 7.53
C ASP A 94 0.57 20.33 8.60
N SER A 95 0.01 19.18 8.26
CA SER A 95 -0.65 18.27 9.20
C SER A 95 -0.78 16.88 8.60
N ALA A 96 -0.84 15.85 9.43
CA ALA A 96 -1.15 14.50 9.00
C ALA A 96 -2.51 14.46 8.29
N VAL A 97 -2.61 13.60 7.27
CA VAL A 97 -3.91 13.34 6.64
C VAL A 97 -4.78 12.58 7.64
N SER A 98 -6.00 13.06 7.89
CA SER A 98 -6.97 12.42 8.80
C SER A 98 -7.54 11.13 8.17
N ILE A 99 -6.70 10.12 8.04
CA ILE A 99 -7.01 8.84 7.39
C ILE A 99 -8.20 8.18 8.08
N HIS A 100 -8.18 8.12 9.43
CA HIS A 100 -9.24 7.54 10.23
C HIS A 100 -10.61 8.20 10.00
N ALA A 101 -10.63 9.51 9.80
CA ALA A 101 -11.87 10.23 9.58
C ALA A 101 -12.49 9.87 8.22
N VAL A 102 -11.66 9.74 7.17
CA VAL A 102 -12.13 9.32 5.85
C VAL A 102 -12.58 7.85 5.86
N GLU A 103 -11.81 6.98 6.51
CA GLU A 103 -12.14 5.56 6.72
C GLU A 103 -13.50 5.41 7.39
N ARG A 104 -13.71 6.15 8.50
CA ARG A 104 -14.99 6.18 9.21
C ARG A 104 -16.13 6.64 8.32
N VAL A 105 -15.95 7.73 7.59
CA VAL A 105 -16.98 8.28 6.69
C VAL A 105 -17.36 7.28 5.61
N LEU A 106 -16.37 6.61 4.99
CA LEU A 106 -16.64 5.56 4.01
C LEU A 106 -17.44 4.39 4.62
N GLY A 107 -17.07 3.96 5.82
CA GLY A 107 -17.78 2.90 6.53
C GLY A 107 -19.23 3.29 6.88
N GLU A 108 -19.43 4.50 7.38
CA GLU A 108 -20.78 5.02 7.69
C GLU A 108 -21.63 5.22 6.43
N LEU A 109 -21.01 5.67 5.35
CA LEU A 109 -21.68 5.81 4.04
C LEU A 109 -22.13 4.45 3.54
N ALA A 110 -21.27 3.44 3.61
CA ALA A 110 -21.60 2.08 3.20
C ALA A 110 -22.78 1.49 3.99
N ILE A 111 -22.82 1.74 5.30
CA ILE A 111 -23.94 1.32 6.16
C ILE A 111 -25.23 2.02 5.74
N ARG A 112 -25.19 3.33 5.55
CA ARG A 112 -26.33 4.13 5.16
C ARG A 112 -26.89 3.75 3.80
N GLU A 113 -26.02 3.52 2.83
CA GLU A 113 -26.38 3.16 1.46
C GLU A 113 -26.63 1.63 1.29
N GLY A 114 -26.41 0.84 2.34
CA GLY A 114 -26.60 -0.61 2.31
C GLY A 114 -25.64 -1.34 1.37
N TRP A 115 -24.40 -0.90 1.25
CA TRP A 115 -23.43 -1.57 0.38
C TRP A 115 -23.07 -2.94 0.94
N PRO A 116 -23.26 -4.01 0.13
CA PRO A 116 -22.96 -5.35 0.61
C PRO A 116 -21.46 -5.59 0.66
N LEU A 117 -20.97 -6.16 1.75
CA LEU A 117 -19.63 -6.72 1.78
C LEU A 117 -19.52 -7.83 0.74
N ALA A 118 -18.52 -7.75 -0.14
CA ALA A 118 -18.22 -8.82 -1.06
C ALA A 118 -17.94 -10.09 -0.23
N ARG A 119 -18.72 -11.15 -0.44
CA ARG A 119 -18.43 -12.45 0.17
C ARG A 119 -17.10 -12.92 -0.41
N VAL A 120 -16.11 -13.06 0.44
CA VAL A 120 -14.89 -13.77 0.07
C VAL A 120 -15.30 -15.21 -0.21
N SER A 121 -15.39 -15.56 -1.49
CA SER A 121 -15.59 -16.95 -1.94
C SER A 121 -14.27 -17.71 -1.74
N GLY A 122 -13.92 -17.95 -0.49
CA GLY A 122 -12.81 -18.79 -0.08
C GLY A 122 -13.37 -20.12 0.40
N GLU A 123 -13.07 -21.23 -0.28
CA GLU A 123 -13.18 -22.53 0.31
C GLU A 123 -12.42 -22.54 1.64
N ARG A 124 -13.15 -22.79 2.73
CA ARG A 124 -12.50 -23.11 4.00
C ARG A 124 -11.68 -24.38 3.78
N GLN A 125 -10.39 -24.25 3.65
CA GLN A 125 -9.49 -25.39 3.85
C GLN A 125 -9.62 -25.81 5.33
N ARG A 126 -10.21 -26.99 5.51
CA ARG A 126 -10.25 -27.67 6.80
C ARG A 126 -8.91 -28.35 7.07
#